data_bf7b071b7b1a5e7726c3b850f89edabe
#
_entry.id   bf7b071b7b1a5e7726c3b850f89edabe
#
_cell.length_a   1.000
_cell.length_b   1.000
_cell.length_c   1.000
_cell.angle_alpha   90.00
_cell.angle_beta   90.00
_cell.angle_gamma   90.00
#
_symmetry.space_group_name_H-M   'P 1'
#
loop_
_entity.id
_entity.type
_entity.pdbx_description
1 polymer ?
#
loop_
_entity_poly.entity_id
_entity_poly.type
_entity_poly.pdbx_seq_one_letter_code
_entity_poly.pdbx_strand_id
1 'polypeptide(L)'
;MPDACVEIIIFCVGRTIIILYGGYMDKNMTQNVSAECPKTAAEFRSLLLKNEKQGKGGVLSARERIESLFDECTFTEIGAYTARRMSEYDKSSPDEFESVICGYGAVNGCLVYAFSQDMNRTKGAVSEAAANKICGIYKLAVQNGCPIVGIFDSAGAYLPEGVKALAGYGKLMAAVSKASGVIPQVAIVPGVAEGASAVIASMFDFVIATENSKISVNPPFIVGGGKTEDSVEAGLAAKVVKTDAEAVSAARELVSFIPQNNEDGAFETENNDEVNRLIDADTADAKNLISAFADNGKYIELYADYAKSVTTGLVSLGGTVCGVVATNHTENEGRLTSKAARKASRFVSFCDCFGLPVITLVDSEGFEVCGCEEKNPYSAEIGKLASAYASAEVPLITLVTGAAYGSVFGSKSIGADIVFALEDAKISCLNAKSAVALLWNDKISADVSREALEEKWNETVANPFEAAKAGEVDDIIEKGEIRQRLASAVMMLSSKNAETPYRRHANMPL
;
A
#
# COMPACT_ATOMS: atom_id res chain seq x y z
N MET A 1 -55.85 10.47 22.60
CA MET A 1 -56.14 9.34 21.71
C MET A 1 -55.15 8.28 22.06
N PRO A 2 -55.60 7.08 22.49
CA PRO A 2 -54.74 6.06 23.03
C PRO A 2 -54.05 5.24 21.98
N ASP A 3 -52.85 4.83 22.28
CA ASP A 3 -51.93 4.01 21.51
C ASP A 3 -52.59 2.69 21.08
N ALA A 4 -52.63 2.45 19.77
CA ALA A 4 -53.01 1.15 19.25
C ALA A 4 -51.77 0.23 19.31
N CYS A 5 -51.72 -0.59 20.36
CA CYS A 5 -50.86 -1.78 20.37
C CYS A 5 -51.28 -2.70 19.24
N VAL A 6 -50.38 -2.90 18.27
CA VAL A 6 -50.52 -3.93 17.24
C VAL A 6 -50.09 -5.26 17.88
N GLU A 7 -51.05 -6.07 18.28
CA GLU A 7 -50.76 -7.46 18.70
C GLU A 7 -50.42 -8.30 17.46
N ILE A 8 -49.18 -8.78 17.41
CA ILE A 8 -48.75 -9.76 16.43
C ILE A 8 -49.01 -11.15 17.08
N ILE A 9 -49.99 -11.84 16.59
CA ILE A 9 -50.27 -13.22 17.03
C ILE A 9 -49.66 -14.19 16.02
N ILE A 10 -48.64 -14.92 16.44
CA ILE A 10 -48.00 -15.97 15.64
C ILE A 10 -48.62 -17.32 15.99
N PHE A 11 -49.29 -17.92 15.06
CA PHE A 11 -49.76 -19.30 15.19
C PHE A 11 -48.93 -20.23 14.31
N CYS A 12 -48.46 -21.31 14.91
CA CYS A 12 -47.82 -22.41 14.21
C CYS A 12 -48.79 -23.58 14.16
N VAL A 13 -49.42 -23.82 13.00
CA VAL A 13 -50.29 -24.98 12.80
C VAL A 13 -49.67 -25.84 11.69
N GLY A 14 -49.05 -26.92 12.12
CA GLY A 14 -48.31 -27.79 11.22
C GLY A 14 -47.04 -27.15 10.69
N ARG A 15 -46.82 -27.18 9.39
CA ARG A 15 -45.62 -26.63 8.71
C ARG A 15 -45.79 -25.21 8.15
N THR A 16 -46.84 -24.50 8.59
CA THR A 16 -47.15 -23.15 8.03
C THR A 16 -47.15 -22.12 9.17
N ILE A 17 -46.35 -21.07 9.01
CA ILE A 17 -46.38 -19.89 9.89
C ILE A 17 -47.36 -18.90 9.30
N ILE A 18 -48.45 -18.62 10.03
CA ILE A 18 -49.43 -17.61 9.65
C ILE A 18 -49.21 -16.39 10.54
N ILE A 19 -48.83 -15.28 9.93
CA ILE A 19 -48.71 -13.97 10.58
C ILE A 19 -49.98 -13.18 10.26
N LEU A 20 -50.83 -12.94 11.26
CA LEU A 20 -52.02 -12.13 11.14
C LEU A 20 -51.72 -10.71 11.59
N TYR A 21 -51.76 -9.74 10.62
CA TYR A 21 -51.83 -8.33 10.94
C TYR A 21 -53.30 -7.93 11.10
N GLY A 22 -53.61 -7.34 12.25
CA GLY A 22 -54.98 -6.89 12.51
C GLY A 22 -55.43 -5.85 11.46
N GLY A 23 -56.37 -6.24 10.59
CA GLY A 23 -57.23 -5.26 9.96
C GLY A 23 -57.19 -5.06 8.45
N TYR A 24 -56.57 -5.90 7.61
CA TYR A 24 -56.91 -6.00 6.17
C TYR A 24 -56.37 -7.31 5.58
N MET A 25 -57.27 -8.19 5.15
CA MET A 25 -56.89 -9.38 4.39
C MET A 25 -56.63 -9.01 2.96
N ASP A 26 -55.36 -8.88 2.55
CA ASP A 26 -55.01 -8.94 1.15
C ASP A 26 -54.81 -10.42 0.75
N LYS A 27 -55.73 -10.93 -0.05
CA LYS A 27 -55.79 -12.34 -0.48
C LYS A 27 -54.66 -12.76 -1.42
N ASN A 28 -53.70 -11.88 -1.73
CA ASN A 28 -52.60 -12.15 -2.66
C ASN A 28 -51.25 -12.33 -2.01
N MET A 29 -51.14 -12.37 -0.68
CA MET A 29 -49.88 -12.67 0.02
C MET A 29 -49.76 -14.12 0.50
N THR A 30 -50.19 -15.08 -0.27
CA THR A 30 -49.69 -16.43 -0.16
C THR A 30 -48.41 -16.57 -0.97
N GLN A 31 -47.32 -15.97 -0.53
CA GLN A 31 -46.00 -16.38 -1.02
C GLN A 31 -45.76 -17.77 -0.47
N ASN A 32 -45.58 -18.75 -1.35
CA ASN A 32 -45.10 -20.07 -1.06
C ASN A 32 -43.72 -20.01 -0.40
N VAL A 33 -43.66 -19.83 0.91
CA VAL A 33 -42.44 -20.09 1.68
C VAL A 33 -42.39 -21.60 1.93
N SER A 34 -42.10 -22.37 0.90
CA SER A 34 -41.87 -23.82 0.99
C SER A 34 -40.41 -24.18 0.68
N ALA A 35 -39.45 -23.34 1.10
CA ALA A 35 -38.09 -23.82 1.23
C ALA A 35 -37.96 -24.43 2.63
N GLU A 36 -37.87 -25.77 2.74
CA GLU A 36 -37.54 -26.40 4.01
C GLU A 36 -36.24 -25.82 4.53
N CYS A 37 -36.25 -25.33 5.80
CA CYS A 37 -35.04 -24.82 6.43
C CYS A 37 -33.98 -25.95 6.47
N PRO A 38 -32.75 -25.69 5.98
CA PRO A 38 -31.68 -26.68 6.01
C PRO A 38 -31.47 -27.21 7.43
N LYS A 39 -31.22 -28.52 7.55
CA LYS A 39 -31.08 -29.21 8.86
C LYS A 39 -29.64 -29.63 9.14
N THR A 40 -28.82 -29.78 8.11
CA THR A 40 -27.45 -30.23 8.22
C THR A 40 -26.46 -29.15 7.72
N ALA A 41 -25.23 -29.19 8.22
CA ALA A 41 -24.16 -28.29 7.73
C ALA A 41 -23.93 -28.42 6.22
N ALA A 42 -24.08 -29.60 5.66
CA ALA A 42 -23.96 -29.86 4.24
C ALA A 42 -25.08 -29.17 3.42
N GLU A 43 -26.31 -29.22 3.91
CA GLU A 43 -27.46 -28.54 3.29
C GLU A 43 -27.28 -27.00 3.34
N PHE A 44 -26.81 -26.45 4.49
CA PHE A 44 -26.51 -25.03 4.62
C PHE A 44 -25.42 -24.62 3.64
N ARG A 45 -24.35 -25.40 3.51
CA ARG A 45 -23.26 -25.11 2.54
C ARG A 45 -23.77 -25.19 1.10
N SER A 46 -24.60 -26.16 0.76
CA SER A 46 -25.17 -26.27 -0.58
C SER A 46 -26.08 -25.07 -0.92
N LEU A 47 -26.82 -24.54 0.07
CA LEU A 47 -27.63 -23.35 -0.09
C LEU A 47 -26.77 -22.11 -0.33
N LEU A 48 -25.67 -21.95 0.40
CA LEU A 48 -24.71 -20.85 0.24
C LEU A 48 -24.10 -20.85 -1.17
N LEU A 49 -23.68 -22.00 -1.66
CA LEU A 49 -23.01 -22.17 -2.94
C LEU A 49 -23.96 -22.15 -4.16
N LYS A 50 -25.25 -22.42 -3.95
CA LYS A 50 -26.25 -22.57 -5.03
C LYS A 50 -26.32 -21.34 -5.95
N ASN A 51 -26.13 -20.15 -5.41
CA ASN A 51 -26.24 -18.88 -6.13
C ASN A 51 -24.87 -18.26 -6.46
N GLU A 52 -23.78 -18.92 -6.12
CA GLU A 52 -22.44 -18.45 -6.47
C GLU A 52 -22.16 -18.76 -7.95
N LYS A 53 -21.69 -17.75 -8.65
CA LYS A 53 -21.26 -17.91 -10.05
C LYS A 53 -19.75 -18.16 -10.07
N GLN A 54 -19.35 -19.18 -10.82
CA GLN A 54 -17.94 -19.41 -11.09
C GLN A 54 -17.39 -18.34 -12.02
N GLY A 55 -16.10 -18.08 -11.92
CA GLY A 55 -15.37 -17.17 -12.80
C GLY A 55 -15.46 -17.63 -14.27
N LYS A 56 -15.37 -16.67 -15.19
CA LYS A 56 -15.42 -16.91 -16.63
C LYS A 56 -14.33 -16.14 -17.34
N GLY A 57 -13.69 -16.76 -18.34
CA GLY A 57 -12.76 -16.06 -19.23
C GLY A 57 -11.53 -15.48 -18.55
N GLY A 58 -11.01 -16.14 -17.49
CA GLY A 58 -9.83 -15.68 -16.76
C GLY A 58 -10.12 -14.72 -15.60
N VAL A 59 -11.39 -14.30 -15.43
CA VAL A 59 -11.83 -13.51 -14.27
C VAL A 59 -12.31 -14.46 -13.19
N LEU A 60 -11.72 -14.39 -12.01
CA LEU A 60 -12.10 -15.21 -10.86
C LEU A 60 -13.37 -14.68 -10.20
N SER A 61 -14.18 -15.56 -9.62
CA SER A 61 -15.27 -15.18 -8.72
C SER A 61 -14.71 -14.67 -7.38
N ALA A 62 -15.55 -14.01 -6.60
CA ALA A 62 -15.15 -13.52 -5.28
C ALA A 62 -14.64 -14.64 -4.36
N ARG A 63 -15.27 -15.83 -4.44
CA ARG A 63 -14.83 -17.01 -3.67
C ARG A 63 -13.52 -17.56 -4.19
N GLU A 64 -13.36 -17.74 -5.49
CA GLU A 64 -12.12 -18.23 -6.09
C GLU A 64 -10.94 -17.28 -5.77
N ARG A 65 -11.17 -15.95 -5.76
CA ARG A 65 -10.15 -14.96 -5.37
C ARG A 65 -9.73 -15.12 -3.91
N ILE A 66 -10.69 -15.22 -2.98
CA ILE A 66 -10.36 -15.32 -1.56
C ILE A 66 -9.78 -16.70 -1.20
N GLU A 67 -10.25 -17.77 -1.81
CA GLU A 67 -9.71 -19.12 -1.58
C GLU A 67 -8.29 -19.26 -2.13
N SER A 68 -7.99 -18.65 -3.29
CA SER A 68 -6.64 -18.64 -3.87
C SER A 68 -5.64 -17.76 -3.12
N LEU A 69 -6.12 -16.83 -2.28
CA LEU A 69 -5.27 -16.03 -1.40
C LEU A 69 -4.62 -16.87 -0.30
N PHE A 70 -5.31 -17.88 0.19
CA PHE A 70 -4.86 -18.67 1.34
C PHE A 70 -4.16 -19.97 0.93
N ASP A 71 -3.42 -20.52 1.85
CA ASP A 71 -2.83 -21.85 1.70
C ASP A 71 -3.94 -22.91 1.65
N GLU A 72 -3.70 -24.00 0.95
CA GLU A 72 -4.70 -25.03 0.69
C GLU A 72 -5.37 -25.51 1.98
N CYS A 73 -6.70 -25.57 1.98
CA CYS A 73 -7.54 -26.01 3.08
C CYS A 73 -7.47 -25.17 4.37
N THR A 74 -6.88 -23.97 4.37
CA THR A 74 -6.78 -23.13 5.59
C THR A 74 -7.87 -22.08 5.68
N PHE A 75 -8.57 -21.75 4.60
CA PHE A 75 -9.60 -20.71 4.59
C PHE A 75 -10.80 -21.09 5.48
N THR A 76 -11.15 -20.21 6.39
CA THR A 76 -12.35 -20.30 7.24
C THR A 76 -13.21 -19.06 7.06
N GLU A 77 -14.41 -19.24 6.51
CA GLU A 77 -15.36 -18.15 6.30
C GLU A 77 -16.07 -17.75 7.60
N ILE A 78 -16.18 -16.45 7.85
CA ILE A 78 -16.90 -15.85 8.99
C ILE A 78 -18.14 -15.12 8.47
N GLY A 79 -19.31 -15.39 9.12
CA GLY A 79 -20.57 -14.75 8.76
C GLY A 79 -21.11 -15.15 7.40
N ALA A 80 -20.85 -16.40 6.96
CA ALA A 80 -21.27 -16.93 5.67
C ALA A 80 -22.77 -16.76 5.40
N TYR A 81 -23.59 -16.90 6.43
CA TYR A 81 -25.06 -16.87 6.35
C TYR A 81 -25.65 -15.49 6.69
N THR A 82 -24.84 -14.45 6.74
CA THR A 82 -25.33 -13.07 6.91
C THR A 82 -26.15 -12.69 5.69
N ALA A 83 -27.45 -12.46 5.91
CA ALA A 83 -28.39 -12.08 4.86
C ALA A 83 -28.50 -10.56 4.76
N ARG A 84 -28.71 -10.08 3.54
CA ARG A 84 -29.00 -8.68 3.27
C ARG A 84 -30.37 -8.32 3.85
N ARG A 85 -30.48 -7.12 4.41
CA ARG A 85 -31.77 -6.60 4.83
C ARG A 85 -32.60 -6.22 3.59
N MET A 86 -33.79 -6.78 3.48
CA MET A 86 -34.73 -6.41 2.41
C MET A 86 -35.29 -5.01 2.61
N SER A 87 -35.35 -4.23 1.56
CA SER A 87 -36.07 -2.96 1.50
C SER A 87 -37.26 -3.06 0.52
N GLU A 88 -38.23 -2.18 0.66
CA GLU A 88 -39.39 -2.11 -0.25
C GLU A 88 -39.00 -1.80 -1.72
N TYR A 89 -37.81 -1.24 -1.93
CA TYR A 89 -37.23 -0.93 -3.25
C TYR A 89 -36.41 -2.09 -3.82
N ASP A 90 -36.20 -3.16 -3.04
CA ASP A 90 -35.37 -4.28 -3.44
C ASP A 90 -36.24 -5.34 -4.13
N LYS A 91 -35.96 -5.57 -5.42
CA LYS A 91 -36.64 -6.57 -6.24
C LYS A 91 -35.93 -7.93 -6.27
N SER A 92 -34.82 -8.07 -5.51
CA SER A 92 -34.03 -9.28 -5.49
C SER A 92 -34.68 -10.37 -4.62
N SER A 93 -34.23 -11.59 -4.81
CA SER A 93 -34.73 -12.75 -4.09
C SER A 93 -34.52 -12.63 -2.58
N PRO A 94 -35.48 -12.99 -1.73
CA PRO A 94 -35.36 -12.98 -0.26
C PRO A 94 -34.27 -13.91 0.29
N ASP A 95 -33.79 -14.86 -0.51
CA ASP A 95 -32.80 -15.87 -0.07
C ASP A 95 -31.36 -15.46 -0.38
N GLU A 96 -31.09 -14.20 -0.69
CA GLU A 96 -29.73 -13.75 -1.01
C GLU A 96 -28.94 -13.37 0.23
N PHE A 97 -27.78 -14.02 0.38
CA PHE A 97 -26.75 -13.63 1.35
C PHE A 97 -26.04 -12.36 0.91
N GLU A 98 -25.29 -11.76 1.84
CA GLU A 98 -24.52 -10.53 1.56
C GLU A 98 -23.51 -10.69 0.44
N SER A 99 -23.21 -9.57 -0.22
CA SER A 99 -22.31 -9.46 -1.38
C SER A 99 -20.81 -9.44 -0.98
N VAL A 100 -20.47 -9.89 0.22
CA VAL A 100 -19.09 -9.94 0.69
C VAL A 100 -18.80 -11.27 1.40
N ILE A 101 -17.70 -11.89 1.01
CA ILE A 101 -17.14 -13.07 1.65
C ILE A 101 -16.04 -12.59 2.58
N CYS A 102 -16.07 -12.96 3.85
CA CYS A 102 -15.09 -12.58 4.86
C CYS A 102 -14.56 -13.80 5.58
N GLY A 103 -13.31 -13.80 5.97
CA GLY A 103 -12.73 -14.90 6.72
C GLY A 103 -11.27 -14.71 7.04
N TYR A 104 -10.62 -15.79 7.40
CA TYR A 104 -9.20 -15.86 7.69
C TYR A 104 -8.62 -17.19 7.21
N GLY A 105 -7.30 -17.22 7.07
CA GLY A 105 -6.55 -18.41 6.70
C GLY A 105 -5.07 -18.16 6.83
N ALA A 106 -4.25 -19.11 6.39
CA ALA A 106 -2.80 -18.94 6.33
C ALA A 106 -2.35 -18.45 4.95
N VAL A 107 -1.37 -17.60 4.92
CA VAL A 107 -0.57 -17.23 3.73
C VAL A 107 0.89 -17.55 4.06
N ASN A 108 1.44 -18.54 3.38
CA ASN A 108 2.77 -19.06 3.69
C ASN A 108 2.95 -19.39 5.19
N GLY A 109 1.93 -19.98 5.80
CA GLY A 109 1.89 -20.36 7.21
C GLY A 109 1.55 -19.25 8.20
N CYS A 110 1.48 -17.98 7.78
CA CYS A 110 1.14 -16.84 8.64
C CYS A 110 -0.35 -16.52 8.57
N LEU A 111 -0.95 -16.17 9.72
CA LEU A 111 -2.37 -15.82 9.79
C LEU A 111 -2.65 -14.50 9.09
N VAL A 112 -3.64 -14.51 8.20
CA VAL A 112 -4.10 -13.32 7.46
C VAL A 112 -5.63 -13.30 7.47
N TYR A 113 -6.20 -12.12 7.63
CA TYR A 113 -7.62 -11.87 7.46
C TYR A 113 -7.93 -11.32 6.08
N ALA A 114 -9.08 -11.68 5.51
CA ALA A 114 -9.45 -11.13 4.20
C ALA A 114 -10.96 -10.96 4.04
N PHE A 115 -11.32 -10.08 3.11
CA PHE A 115 -12.66 -9.99 2.56
C PHE A 115 -12.61 -9.85 1.03
N SER A 116 -13.65 -10.38 0.37
CA SER A 116 -13.81 -10.31 -1.09
C SER A 116 -15.23 -9.90 -1.45
N GLN A 117 -15.39 -8.82 -2.19
CA GLN A 117 -16.68 -8.33 -2.66
C GLN A 117 -17.12 -9.10 -3.92
N ASP A 118 -18.40 -9.45 -4.00
CA ASP A 118 -18.96 -10.23 -5.10
C ASP A 118 -19.80 -9.35 -6.04
N MET A 119 -19.23 -8.99 -7.18
CA MET A 119 -19.90 -8.22 -8.23
C MET A 119 -21.19 -8.93 -8.76
N ASN A 120 -21.28 -10.25 -8.63
CA ASN A 120 -22.47 -11.00 -9.07
C ASN A 120 -23.65 -10.87 -8.10
N ARG A 121 -23.39 -10.47 -6.84
CA ARG A 121 -24.40 -10.21 -5.81
C ARG A 121 -24.49 -8.70 -5.61
N THR A 122 -25.62 -8.10 -5.98
CA THR A 122 -25.87 -6.65 -5.84
C THR A 122 -24.73 -5.76 -6.35
N LYS A 123 -23.98 -6.22 -7.36
CA LYS A 123 -22.78 -5.53 -7.91
C LYS A 123 -21.71 -5.24 -6.83
N GLY A 124 -21.54 -6.12 -5.87
CA GLY A 124 -20.60 -5.92 -4.78
C GLY A 124 -20.92 -4.71 -3.86
N ALA A 125 -22.11 -4.14 -3.99
CA ALA A 125 -22.49 -2.92 -3.27
C ALA A 125 -22.54 -3.16 -1.77
N VAL A 126 -22.04 -2.20 -0.98
CA VAL A 126 -21.93 -2.30 0.46
C VAL A 126 -23.21 -1.86 1.15
N SER A 127 -23.89 -2.81 1.79
CA SER A 127 -25.00 -2.62 2.72
C SER A 127 -24.51 -2.34 4.16
N GLU A 128 -25.41 -2.00 5.08
CA GLU A 128 -25.07 -1.92 6.51
C GLU A 128 -24.55 -3.27 7.02
N ALA A 129 -25.16 -4.39 6.62
CA ALA A 129 -24.78 -5.73 7.07
C ALA A 129 -23.42 -6.14 6.49
N ALA A 130 -23.15 -5.88 5.21
CA ALA A 130 -21.85 -6.09 4.60
C ALA A 130 -20.74 -5.28 5.30
N ALA A 131 -20.98 -3.99 5.57
CA ALA A 131 -20.05 -3.15 6.31
C ALA A 131 -19.78 -3.69 7.72
N ASN A 132 -20.80 -4.11 8.45
CA ASN A 132 -20.64 -4.69 9.79
C ASN A 132 -19.85 -6.01 9.74
N LYS A 133 -20.04 -6.83 8.70
CA LYS A 133 -19.30 -8.08 8.49
C LYS A 133 -17.80 -7.77 8.29
N ILE A 134 -17.45 -6.82 7.42
CA ILE A 134 -16.06 -6.40 7.21
C ILE A 134 -15.47 -5.77 8.49
N CYS A 135 -16.21 -4.89 9.18
CA CYS A 135 -15.75 -4.31 10.46
C CYS A 135 -15.50 -5.40 11.53
N GLY A 136 -16.27 -6.49 11.51
CA GLY A 136 -16.05 -7.65 12.38
C GLY A 136 -14.68 -8.30 12.12
N ILE A 137 -14.30 -8.45 10.85
CA ILE A 137 -12.99 -8.98 10.45
C ILE A 137 -11.88 -8.02 10.87
N TYR A 138 -12.04 -6.71 10.67
CA TYR A 138 -11.06 -5.69 11.12
C TYR A 138 -10.82 -5.78 12.63
N LYS A 139 -11.90 -5.93 13.41
CA LYS A 139 -11.76 -6.08 14.86
C LYS A 139 -10.92 -7.31 15.24
N LEU A 140 -11.16 -8.44 14.58
CA LEU A 140 -10.39 -9.67 14.84
C LEU A 140 -8.94 -9.53 14.38
N ALA A 141 -8.70 -8.96 13.19
CA ALA A 141 -7.36 -8.74 12.65
C ALA A 141 -6.51 -7.85 13.58
N VAL A 142 -7.04 -6.71 14.03
CA VAL A 142 -6.35 -5.82 14.99
C VAL A 142 -6.14 -6.49 16.33
N GLN A 143 -7.12 -7.25 16.85
CA GLN A 143 -6.97 -7.98 18.14
C GLN A 143 -5.90 -9.07 18.10
N ASN A 144 -5.67 -9.67 16.93
CA ASN A 144 -4.67 -10.71 16.76
C ASN A 144 -3.35 -10.18 16.17
N GLY A 145 -3.26 -8.88 15.85
CA GLY A 145 -2.08 -8.29 15.24
C GLY A 145 -1.73 -8.93 13.89
N CYS A 146 -2.71 -9.10 13.00
CA CYS A 146 -2.52 -9.80 11.73
C CYS A 146 -2.92 -8.93 10.53
N PRO A 147 -2.23 -9.07 9.38
CA PRO A 147 -2.54 -8.32 8.17
C PRO A 147 -3.97 -8.57 7.67
N ILE A 148 -4.49 -7.61 6.92
CA ILE A 148 -5.78 -7.74 6.24
C ILE A 148 -5.62 -7.50 4.73
N VAL A 149 -6.23 -8.39 3.93
CA VAL A 149 -6.32 -8.25 2.47
C VAL A 149 -7.76 -7.97 2.08
N GLY A 150 -7.99 -6.81 1.45
CA GLY A 150 -9.30 -6.43 0.92
C GLY A 150 -9.37 -6.61 -0.59
N ILE A 151 -10.27 -7.45 -1.10
CA ILE A 151 -10.51 -7.63 -2.53
C ILE A 151 -11.76 -6.84 -2.91
N PHE A 152 -11.53 -5.70 -3.58
CA PHE A 152 -12.56 -4.73 -3.93
C PHE A 152 -13.10 -4.98 -5.34
N ASP A 153 -14.36 -5.37 -5.43
CA ASP A 153 -15.10 -5.46 -6.69
C ASP A 153 -16.54 -4.97 -6.44
N SER A 154 -16.73 -3.64 -6.47
CA SER A 154 -17.93 -2.98 -5.92
C SER A 154 -18.31 -1.73 -6.70
N ALA A 155 -19.60 -1.63 -7.03
CA ALA A 155 -20.21 -0.42 -7.58
C ALA A 155 -20.56 0.64 -6.50
N GLY A 156 -20.01 0.53 -5.29
CA GLY A 156 -20.20 1.51 -4.22
C GLY A 156 -21.29 1.16 -3.20
N ALA A 157 -22.07 2.15 -2.77
CA ALA A 157 -23.10 1.99 -1.74
C ALA A 157 -24.31 1.20 -2.23
N TYR A 158 -24.89 0.36 -1.36
CA TYR A 158 -26.18 -0.25 -1.60
C TYR A 158 -27.29 0.79 -1.42
N LEU A 159 -27.65 1.48 -2.52
CA LEU A 159 -28.54 2.63 -2.52
C LEU A 159 -29.91 2.41 -1.89
N PRO A 160 -30.56 1.20 -2.01
CA PRO A 160 -31.86 0.98 -1.38
C PRO A 160 -31.88 1.15 0.14
N GLU A 161 -30.75 1.01 0.84
CA GLU A 161 -30.65 1.24 2.28
C GLU A 161 -30.48 2.71 2.69
N GLY A 162 -30.20 3.61 1.76
CA GLY A 162 -30.08 5.05 2.00
C GLY A 162 -29.08 5.38 3.12
N VAL A 163 -29.54 6.02 4.20
CA VAL A 163 -28.68 6.46 5.33
C VAL A 163 -27.95 5.29 6.01
N LYS A 164 -28.48 4.07 5.99
CA LYS A 164 -27.82 2.91 6.61
C LYS A 164 -26.58 2.49 5.84
N ALA A 165 -26.63 2.50 4.51
CA ALA A 165 -25.45 2.26 3.68
C ALA A 165 -24.39 3.36 3.92
N LEU A 166 -24.79 4.64 4.04
CA LEU A 166 -23.89 5.74 4.39
C LEU A 166 -23.22 5.50 5.75
N ALA A 167 -24.02 5.11 6.77
CA ALA A 167 -23.49 4.79 8.09
C ALA A 167 -22.54 3.58 8.05
N GLY A 168 -22.83 2.56 7.22
CA GLY A 168 -21.98 1.40 6.98
C GLY A 168 -20.59 1.82 6.46
N TYR A 169 -20.55 2.69 5.46
CA TYR A 169 -19.28 3.22 4.95
C TYR A 169 -18.52 4.03 6.00
N GLY A 170 -19.20 4.86 6.78
CA GLY A 170 -18.55 5.61 7.86
C GLY A 170 -17.88 4.69 8.88
N LYS A 171 -18.57 3.60 9.29
CA LYS A 171 -17.99 2.58 10.19
C LYS A 171 -16.77 1.91 9.57
N LEU A 172 -16.84 1.56 8.27
CA LEU A 172 -15.76 0.87 7.58
C LEU A 172 -14.54 1.78 7.42
N MET A 173 -14.71 3.04 7.00
CA MET A 173 -13.62 4.02 6.94
C MET A 173 -12.96 4.22 8.31
N ALA A 174 -13.75 4.27 9.38
CA ALA A 174 -13.22 4.38 10.73
C ALA A 174 -12.44 3.12 11.17
N ALA A 175 -12.87 1.92 10.76
CA ALA A 175 -12.14 0.68 11.04
C ALA A 175 -10.81 0.62 10.31
N VAL A 176 -10.78 0.94 9.01
CA VAL A 176 -9.57 1.01 8.18
C VAL A 176 -8.59 2.04 8.74
N SER A 177 -9.07 3.24 9.09
CA SER A 177 -8.22 4.30 9.66
C SER A 177 -7.61 3.91 11.01
N LYS A 178 -8.35 3.21 11.87
CA LYS A 178 -7.83 2.73 13.16
C LYS A 178 -6.83 1.59 13.03
N ALA A 179 -6.89 0.82 11.97
CA ALA A 179 -5.96 -0.27 11.68
C ALA A 179 -4.68 0.23 11.00
N SER A 180 -4.70 1.44 10.40
CA SER A 180 -3.55 2.04 9.71
C SER A 180 -2.38 2.25 10.66
N GLY A 181 -1.21 1.76 10.26
CA GLY A 181 0.00 1.77 11.09
C GLY A 181 -0.01 0.82 12.29
N VAL A 182 -1.06 -0.03 12.42
CA VAL A 182 -1.15 -1.09 13.45
C VAL A 182 -0.99 -2.46 12.82
N ILE A 183 -1.73 -2.73 11.77
CA ILE A 183 -1.61 -3.94 10.94
C ILE A 183 -1.50 -3.56 9.46
N PRO A 184 -0.72 -4.29 8.67
CA PRO A 184 -0.64 -4.06 7.23
C PRO A 184 -1.97 -4.29 6.52
N GLN A 185 -2.28 -3.42 5.56
CA GLN A 185 -3.51 -3.46 4.79
C GLN A 185 -3.20 -3.47 3.29
N VAL A 186 -3.50 -4.56 2.59
CA VAL A 186 -3.28 -4.70 1.15
C VAL A 186 -4.61 -4.76 0.42
N ALA A 187 -4.84 -3.85 -0.51
CA ALA A 187 -6.02 -3.84 -1.37
C ALA A 187 -5.72 -4.51 -2.71
N ILE A 188 -6.62 -5.36 -3.18
CA ILE A 188 -6.65 -5.89 -4.54
C ILE A 188 -7.88 -5.31 -5.22
N VAL A 189 -7.72 -4.72 -6.39
CA VAL A 189 -8.83 -4.23 -7.21
C VAL A 189 -8.80 -4.96 -8.56
N PRO A 190 -9.46 -6.12 -8.67
CA PRO A 190 -9.45 -6.92 -9.89
C PRO A 190 -10.43 -6.38 -10.94
N GLY A 191 -11.48 -5.67 -10.51
CA GLY A 191 -12.54 -5.16 -11.36
C GLY A 191 -12.86 -3.71 -11.07
N VAL A 192 -13.87 -3.46 -10.27
CA VAL A 192 -14.41 -2.11 -10.05
C VAL A 192 -14.34 -1.72 -8.58
N ALA A 193 -13.86 -0.52 -8.30
CA ALA A 193 -14.01 0.13 -6.99
C ALA A 193 -14.54 1.55 -7.22
N GLU A 194 -15.84 1.75 -6.99
CA GLU A 194 -16.50 3.04 -7.21
C GLU A 194 -16.95 3.70 -5.91
N GLY A 195 -17.03 5.02 -5.91
CA GLY A 195 -17.54 5.83 -4.81
C GLY A 195 -16.72 5.64 -3.53
N ALA A 196 -17.39 5.34 -2.43
CA ALA A 196 -16.73 5.13 -1.14
C ALA A 196 -15.80 3.90 -1.13
N SER A 197 -16.03 2.88 -1.98
CA SER A 197 -15.11 1.74 -2.12
C SER A 197 -13.75 2.17 -2.67
N ALA A 198 -13.71 3.10 -3.63
CA ALA A 198 -12.46 3.68 -4.12
C ALA A 198 -11.71 4.44 -3.02
N VAL A 199 -12.45 5.25 -2.23
CA VAL A 199 -11.86 5.97 -1.09
C VAL A 199 -11.28 5.00 -0.06
N ILE A 200 -12.01 3.96 0.29
CA ILE A 200 -11.54 2.96 1.26
C ILE A 200 -10.32 2.22 0.73
N ALA A 201 -10.33 1.78 -0.53
CA ALA A 201 -9.17 1.13 -1.14
C ALA A 201 -7.92 2.03 -1.11
N SER A 202 -8.07 3.35 -1.31
CA SER A 202 -6.96 4.31 -1.24
C SER A 202 -6.43 4.55 0.18
N MET A 203 -7.16 4.15 1.21
CA MET A 203 -6.72 4.21 2.61
C MET A 203 -5.84 3.03 3.02
N PHE A 204 -5.76 1.98 2.21
CA PHE A 204 -4.86 0.85 2.42
C PHE A 204 -3.41 1.24 2.17
N ASP A 205 -2.48 0.47 2.71
CA ASP A 205 -1.05 0.74 2.55
C ASP A 205 -0.63 0.57 1.10
N PHE A 206 -1.07 -0.51 0.45
CA PHE A 206 -0.78 -0.78 -0.96
C PHE A 206 -2.02 -1.23 -1.72
N VAL A 207 -2.15 -0.76 -2.96
CA VAL A 207 -3.22 -1.13 -3.88
C VAL A 207 -2.62 -1.89 -5.08
N ILE A 208 -3.05 -3.13 -5.26
CA ILE A 208 -2.73 -3.96 -6.42
C ILE A 208 -3.91 -3.92 -7.38
N ALA A 209 -3.69 -3.39 -8.58
CA ALA A 209 -4.72 -3.24 -9.60
C ALA A 209 -4.49 -4.22 -10.76
N THR A 210 -5.54 -4.65 -11.45
CA THR A 210 -5.39 -5.32 -12.76
C THR A 210 -5.43 -4.30 -13.89
N GLU A 211 -4.96 -4.67 -15.09
CA GLU A 211 -5.03 -3.81 -16.28
C GLU A 211 -6.45 -3.38 -16.63
N ASN A 212 -7.47 -4.14 -16.20
CA ASN A 212 -8.87 -3.88 -16.46
C ASN A 212 -9.60 -3.22 -15.27
N SER A 213 -8.89 -2.88 -14.21
CA SER A 213 -9.50 -2.28 -13.03
C SER A 213 -10.03 -0.87 -13.30
N LYS A 214 -11.02 -0.48 -12.50
CA LYS A 214 -11.58 0.89 -12.51
C LYS A 214 -11.70 1.37 -11.08
N ILE A 215 -10.96 2.41 -10.75
CA ILE A 215 -10.97 3.02 -9.42
C ILE A 215 -11.40 4.48 -9.57
N SER A 216 -12.60 4.83 -9.11
CA SER A 216 -13.13 6.18 -9.28
C SER A 216 -14.07 6.58 -8.15
N VAL A 217 -13.97 7.82 -7.68
CA VAL A 217 -14.88 8.37 -6.67
C VAL A 217 -16.23 8.71 -7.30
N ASN A 218 -16.21 9.25 -8.49
CA ASN A 218 -17.43 9.57 -9.24
C ASN A 218 -17.71 8.48 -10.29
N PRO A 219 -18.97 8.20 -10.61
CA PRO A 219 -19.30 7.22 -11.64
C PRO A 219 -18.64 7.57 -12.98
N PRO A 220 -17.90 6.64 -13.60
CA PRO A 220 -17.15 6.89 -14.85
C PRO A 220 -18.03 7.35 -16.01
N PHE A 221 -19.31 6.94 -16.04
CA PHE A 221 -20.27 7.35 -17.08
C PHE A 221 -20.70 8.83 -16.97
N ILE A 222 -20.42 9.49 -15.83
CA ILE A 222 -20.71 10.92 -15.63
C ILE A 222 -19.48 11.78 -15.97
N VAL A 223 -18.32 11.41 -15.43
CA VAL A 223 -17.12 12.25 -15.48
C VAL A 223 -16.02 11.74 -16.43
N GLY A 224 -16.13 10.49 -16.86
CA GLY A 224 -15.02 9.78 -17.52
C GLY A 224 -13.90 9.46 -16.54
N GLY A 225 -12.85 8.76 -17.00
CA GLY A 225 -11.69 8.42 -16.17
C GLY A 225 -11.91 7.21 -15.24
N GLY A 226 -11.02 7.07 -14.26
CA GLY A 226 -11.01 5.95 -13.31
C GLY A 226 -10.41 4.67 -13.89
N LYS A 227 -9.76 4.72 -15.03
CA LYS A 227 -9.03 3.59 -15.61
C LYS A 227 -7.76 3.29 -14.81
N THR A 228 -7.19 2.14 -15.04
CA THR A 228 -5.95 1.71 -14.37
C THR A 228 -4.81 2.70 -14.59
N GLU A 229 -4.68 3.24 -15.81
CA GLU A 229 -3.66 4.25 -16.13
C GLU A 229 -3.83 5.51 -15.28
N ASP A 230 -5.06 5.97 -15.06
CA ASP A 230 -5.34 7.13 -14.20
C ASP A 230 -4.90 6.85 -12.75
N SER A 231 -5.10 5.62 -12.27
CA SER A 231 -4.70 5.18 -10.91
C SER A 231 -3.17 5.11 -10.76
N VAL A 232 -2.47 4.71 -11.82
CA VAL A 232 -1.00 4.71 -11.88
C VAL A 232 -0.50 6.16 -11.87
N GLU A 233 -1.04 7.02 -12.72
CA GLU A 233 -0.62 8.42 -12.81
C GLU A 233 -0.87 9.21 -11.52
N ALA A 234 -1.93 8.85 -10.78
CA ALA A 234 -2.24 9.43 -9.48
C ALA A 234 -1.37 8.88 -8.33
N GLY A 235 -0.57 7.82 -8.57
CA GLY A 235 0.22 7.14 -7.54
C GLY A 235 -0.63 6.34 -6.56
N LEU A 236 -1.81 5.88 -6.98
CA LEU A 236 -2.68 5.04 -6.17
C LEU A 236 -2.30 3.56 -6.31
N ALA A 237 -2.11 3.07 -7.55
CA ALA A 237 -1.74 1.68 -7.79
C ALA A 237 -0.26 1.44 -7.48
N ALA A 238 0.00 0.63 -6.46
CA ALA A 238 1.37 0.22 -6.10
C ALA A 238 1.93 -0.83 -7.06
N LYS A 239 1.06 -1.68 -7.60
CA LYS A 239 1.42 -2.69 -8.61
C LYS A 239 0.26 -2.90 -9.57
N VAL A 240 0.56 -3.01 -10.86
CA VAL A 240 -0.42 -3.36 -11.89
C VAL A 240 -0.04 -4.70 -12.48
N VAL A 241 -1.02 -5.59 -12.63
CA VAL A 241 -0.87 -6.95 -13.15
C VAL A 241 -1.95 -7.27 -14.17
N LYS A 242 -1.77 -8.35 -14.94
CA LYS A 242 -2.68 -8.65 -16.05
C LYS A 242 -3.96 -9.35 -15.61
N THR A 243 -3.85 -10.24 -14.63
CA THR A 243 -4.94 -11.14 -14.23
C THR A 243 -5.23 -11.10 -12.73
N ASP A 244 -6.44 -11.55 -12.35
CA ASP A 244 -6.84 -11.72 -10.96
C ASP A 244 -5.88 -12.66 -10.19
N ALA A 245 -5.48 -13.75 -10.83
CA ALA A 245 -4.56 -14.71 -10.21
C ALA A 245 -3.18 -14.10 -9.94
N GLU A 246 -2.66 -13.28 -10.86
CA GLU A 246 -1.42 -12.53 -10.64
C GLU A 246 -1.58 -11.51 -9.51
N ALA A 247 -2.76 -10.85 -9.41
CA ALA A 247 -3.02 -9.89 -8.33
C ALA A 247 -3.03 -10.57 -6.96
N VAL A 248 -3.67 -11.73 -6.85
CA VAL A 248 -3.67 -12.54 -5.62
C VAL A 248 -2.26 -13.02 -5.29
N SER A 249 -1.50 -13.50 -6.29
CA SER A 249 -0.12 -13.94 -6.10
C SER A 249 0.78 -12.79 -5.61
N ALA A 250 0.64 -11.60 -6.19
CA ALA A 250 1.38 -10.42 -5.77
C ALA A 250 1.03 -9.97 -4.34
N ALA A 251 -0.25 -10.10 -3.93
CA ALA A 251 -0.65 -9.83 -2.55
C ALA A 251 -0.08 -10.85 -1.56
N ARG A 252 -0.07 -12.14 -1.92
CA ARG A 252 0.56 -13.21 -1.12
C ARG A 252 2.05 -12.94 -0.94
N GLU A 253 2.76 -12.61 -2.03
CA GLU A 253 4.18 -12.26 -1.99
C GLU A 253 4.43 -11.06 -1.07
N LEU A 254 3.66 -9.98 -1.23
CA LEU A 254 3.81 -8.77 -0.44
C LEU A 254 3.55 -9.02 1.05
N VAL A 255 2.44 -9.69 1.40
CA VAL A 255 2.09 -10.00 2.81
C VAL A 255 3.14 -10.90 3.46
N SER A 256 3.84 -11.74 2.68
CA SER A 256 4.92 -12.59 3.20
C SER A 256 6.24 -11.83 3.42
N PHE A 257 6.35 -10.59 2.94
CA PHE A 257 7.54 -9.73 3.02
C PHE A 257 7.40 -8.58 4.01
N ILE A 258 6.24 -8.42 4.63
CA ILE A 258 5.98 -7.38 5.63
C ILE A 258 5.68 -8.00 6.99
N PRO A 259 5.99 -7.32 8.11
CA PRO A 259 5.67 -7.79 9.45
C PRO A 259 4.16 -8.05 9.63
N GLN A 260 3.80 -8.87 10.59
CA GLN A 260 2.38 -9.14 10.88
C GLN A 260 1.68 -7.89 11.45
N ASN A 261 2.40 -7.10 12.23
CA ASN A 261 1.89 -5.88 12.88
C ASN A 261 3.06 -4.93 13.21
N ASN A 262 2.75 -3.81 13.80
CA ASN A 262 3.72 -2.77 14.15
C ASN A 262 4.60 -3.09 15.38
N GLU A 263 4.27 -4.13 16.14
CA GLU A 263 5.07 -4.55 17.31
C GLU A 263 6.13 -5.60 16.94
N ASP A 264 5.93 -6.35 15.84
CA ASP A 264 6.85 -7.41 15.42
C ASP A 264 8.16 -6.85 14.83
N GLY A 265 8.11 -5.69 14.14
CA GLY A 265 9.26 -5.09 13.48
C GLY A 265 9.83 -5.93 12.33
N ALA A 266 11.04 -5.59 11.88
CA ALA A 266 11.72 -6.34 10.83
C ALA A 266 11.97 -7.77 11.28
N PHE A 267 11.61 -8.73 10.44
CA PHE A 267 11.78 -10.16 10.72
C PHE A 267 12.88 -10.78 9.85
N GLU A 268 13.42 -11.89 10.33
CA GLU A 268 14.43 -12.64 9.61
C GLU A 268 13.78 -13.56 8.57
N THR A 269 14.31 -13.52 7.36
CA THR A 269 13.95 -14.44 6.26
C THR A 269 15.02 -15.52 6.17
N GLU A 270 14.63 -16.72 5.69
CA GLU A 270 15.61 -17.74 5.35
C GLU A 270 16.53 -17.21 4.25
N ASN A 271 17.82 -17.11 4.55
CA ASN A 271 18.83 -16.59 3.64
C ASN A 271 19.97 -17.61 3.46
N ASN A 272 20.20 -17.97 2.22
CA ASN A 272 21.34 -18.81 1.81
C ASN A 272 22.40 -18.01 1.03
N ASP A 273 22.22 -16.68 0.90
CA ASP A 273 23.15 -15.81 0.16
C ASP A 273 24.25 -15.31 1.10
N GLU A 274 25.50 -15.37 0.64
CA GLU A 274 26.65 -14.94 1.44
C GLU A 274 26.59 -13.42 1.71
N VAL A 275 26.59 -13.03 2.98
CA VAL A 275 26.49 -11.63 3.39
C VAL A 275 27.65 -10.80 2.84
N ASN A 276 28.86 -11.38 2.86
CA ASN A 276 30.11 -10.71 2.48
C ASN A 276 30.47 -10.86 0.99
N ARG A 277 29.60 -11.38 0.14
CA ARG A 277 29.92 -11.45 -1.30
C ARG A 277 30.10 -10.04 -1.87
N LEU A 278 31.12 -9.90 -2.67
CA LEU A 278 31.36 -8.67 -3.43
C LEU A 278 30.31 -8.56 -4.54
N ILE A 279 29.95 -7.34 -4.89
CA ILE A 279 29.00 -7.07 -5.97
C ILE A 279 29.72 -6.32 -7.10
N ASP A 280 29.29 -6.62 -8.33
CA ASP A 280 29.64 -5.85 -9.52
C ASP A 280 28.33 -5.43 -10.19
N ALA A 281 27.95 -4.17 -10.04
CA ALA A 281 26.69 -3.65 -10.52
C ALA A 281 26.88 -2.27 -11.13
N ASP A 282 26.02 -1.92 -12.10
CA ASP A 282 25.91 -0.55 -12.56
C ASP A 282 25.20 0.27 -11.46
N THR A 283 25.90 1.23 -10.91
CA THR A 283 25.42 2.09 -9.82
C THR A 283 24.50 3.21 -10.32
N ALA A 284 24.50 3.52 -11.62
CA ALA A 284 23.62 4.51 -12.22
C ALA A 284 22.18 3.97 -12.43
N ASP A 285 22.02 2.63 -12.55
CA ASP A 285 20.72 1.97 -12.58
C ASP A 285 20.35 1.48 -11.17
N ALA A 286 19.46 2.21 -10.53
CA ALA A 286 19.00 1.90 -9.18
C ALA A 286 18.43 0.48 -9.04
N LYS A 287 17.70 -0.02 -10.05
CA LYS A 287 17.10 -1.36 -10.01
C LYS A 287 18.14 -2.47 -10.11
N ASN A 288 19.14 -2.26 -10.95
CA ASN A 288 20.27 -3.17 -11.08
C ASN A 288 21.05 -3.25 -9.77
N LEU A 289 21.36 -2.10 -9.18
CA LEU A 289 22.07 -2.03 -7.91
C LEU A 289 21.29 -2.70 -6.76
N ILE A 290 19.96 -2.43 -6.65
CA ILE A 290 19.13 -3.06 -5.63
C ILE A 290 19.15 -4.58 -5.78
N SER A 291 18.95 -5.10 -6.99
CA SER A 291 19.01 -6.54 -7.26
C SER A 291 20.38 -7.14 -6.96
N ALA A 292 21.46 -6.38 -7.18
CA ALA A 292 22.83 -6.87 -6.94
C ALA A 292 23.13 -7.04 -5.44
N PHE A 293 22.68 -6.14 -4.57
CA PHE A 293 22.92 -6.30 -3.13
C PHE A 293 21.83 -7.09 -2.40
N ALA A 294 20.64 -7.24 -2.96
CA ALA A 294 19.55 -8.02 -2.37
C ALA A 294 19.91 -9.50 -2.22
N ASP A 295 19.39 -10.15 -1.19
CA ASP A 295 19.53 -11.60 -1.01
C ASP A 295 18.90 -12.34 -2.19
N ASN A 296 19.69 -13.21 -2.83
CA ASN A 296 19.30 -13.95 -4.03
C ASN A 296 18.74 -13.07 -5.17
N GLY A 297 19.07 -11.79 -5.20
CA GLY A 297 18.63 -10.82 -6.20
C GLY A 297 17.14 -10.49 -6.16
N LYS A 298 16.44 -10.85 -5.09
CA LYS A 298 14.99 -10.66 -4.97
C LYS A 298 14.65 -9.34 -4.32
N TYR A 299 13.83 -8.54 -5.00
CA TYR A 299 13.17 -7.41 -4.39
C TYR A 299 11.75 -7.22 -4.94
N ILE A 300 10.87 -6.64 -4.15
CA ILE A 300 9.49 -6.33 -4.52
C ILE A 300 9.43 -4.85 -4.82
N GLU A 301 9.43 -4.48 -6.10
CA GLU A 301 9.27 -3.09 -6.51
C GLU A 301 7.80 -2.65 -6.34
N LEU A 302 7.61 -1.46 -5.76
CA LEU A 302 6.31 -0.83 -5.56
C LEU A 302 6.28 0.51 -6.30
N TYR A 303 5.14 0.82 -6.94
CA TYR A 303 4.95 2.03 -7.74
C TYR A 303 5.95 2.18 -8.90
N ALA A 304 6.28 1.08 -9.59
CA ALA A 304 7.27 1.04 -10.67
C ALA A 304 6.99 2.03 -11.80
N ASP A 305 5.71 2.24 -12.13
CA ASP A 305 5.27 3.11 -13.22
C ASP A 305 4.89 4.54 -12.76
N TYR A 306 4.97 4.83 -11.46
CA TYR A 306 4.74 6.15 -10.90
C TYR A 306 6.03 6.81 -10.46
N ALA A 307 6.25 8.08 -10.86
CA ALA A 307 7.41 8.88 -10.46
C ALA A 307 8.74 8.08 -10.57
N LYS A 308 9.09 7.68 -11.78
CA LYS A 308 10.20 6.76 -12.09
C LYS A 308 11.58 7.26 -11.67
N SER A 309 11.74 8.59 -11.45
CA SER A 309 12.99 9.14 -10.91
C SER A 309 13.29 8.68 -9.48
N VAL A 310 12.33 8.05 -8.80
CA VAL A 310 12.53 7.40 -7.50
C VAL A 310 11.97 5.98 -7.56
N THR A 311 12.76 5.00 -7.19
CA THR A 311 12.38 3.59 -7.03
C THR A 311 12.12 3.31 -5.55
N THR A 312 11.04 2.59 -5.24
CA THR A 312 10.70 2.13 -3.89
C THR A 312 10.40 0.64 -3.91
N GLY A 313 10.80 -0.08 -2.88
CA GLY A 313 10.52 -1.51 -2.79
C GLY A 313 11.04 -2.13 -1.50
N LEU A 314 10.73 -3.41 -1.32
CA LEU A 314 11.16 -4.22 -0.18
C LEU A 314 12.23 -5.21 -0.64
N VAL A 315 13.28 -5.36 0.14
CA VAL A 315 14.38 -6.31 -0.10
C VAL A 315 14.66 -7.12 1.15
N SER A 316 15.23 -8.31 1.00
CA SER A 316 15.94 -8.99 2.07
C SER A 316 17.44 -8.73 1.93
N LEU A 317 18.11 -8.34 3.00
CA LEU A 317 19.54 -8.11 3.04
C LEU A 317 20.13 -8.74 4.30
N GLY A 318 20.97 -9.76 4.11
CA GLY A 318 21.52 -10.53 5.22
C GLY A 318 20.44 -11.24 6.04
N GLY A 319 19.33 -11.60 5.42
CA GLY A 319 18.16 -12.21 6.05
C GLY A 319 17.17 -11.21 6.65
N THR A 320 17.49 -9.92 6.75
CA THR A 320 16.58 -8.90 7.31
C THR A 320 15.79 -8.20 6.20
N VAL A 321 14.48 -8.08 6.36
CA VAL A 321 13.63 -7.31 5.42
C VAL A 321 13.83 -5.82 5.66
N CYS A 322 14.12 -5.10 4.58
CA CYS A 322 14.36 -3.66 4.58
C CYS A 322 13.52 -2.96 3.49
N GLY A 323 13.12 -1.73 3.74
CA GLY A 323 12.65 -0.83 2.70
C GLY A 323 13.81 -0.22 1.93
N VAL A 324 13.67 -0.07 0.61
CA VAL A 324 14.64 0.65 -0.22
C VAL A 324 13.98 1.83 -0.89
N VAL A 325 14.61 2.99 -0.81
CA VAL A 325 14.26 4.20 -1.54
C VAL A 325 15.49 4.63 -2.33
N ALA A 326 15.38 4.64 -3.65
CA ALA A 326 16.52 4.96 -4.51
C ALA A 326 16.15 6.03 -5.53
N THR A 327 16.96 7.07 -5.64
CA THR A 327 16.88 7.97 -6.80
C THR A 327 17.46 7.23 -8.01
N ASN A 328 16.82 7.35 -9.15
CA ASN A 328 17.22 6.67 -10.38
C ASN A 328 17.75 7.68 -11.40
N HIS A 329 19.07 7.74 -11.54
CA HIS A 329 19.72 8.68 -12.45
C HIS A 329 19.32 8.47 -13.91
N THR A 330 19.02 7.24 -14.32
CA THR A 330 18.60 6.94 -15.70
C THR A 330 17.22 7.53 -16.04
N GLU A 331 16.45 7.91 -15.02
CA GLU A 331 15.14 8.52 -15.15
C GLU A 331 15.16 9.96 -14.61
N ASN A 332 15.13 10.94 -15.52
CA ASN A 332 15.15 12.36 -15.19
C ASN A 332 16.32 12.78 -14.27
N GLU A 333 17.51 12.21 -14.50
CA GLU A 333 18.71 12.47 -13.70
C GLU A 333 18.49 12.31 -12.17
N GLY A 334 17.58 11.44 -11.76
CA GLY A 334 17.21 11.23 -10.36
C GLY A 334 16.56 12.44 -9.68
N ARG A 335 16.07 13.43 -10.43
CA ARG A 335 15.52 14.67 -9.86
C ARG A 335 14.25 14.41 -9.06
N LEU A 336 14.13 15.12 -7.95
CA LEU A 336 12.96 15.07 -7.09
C LEU A 336 11.85 15.97 -7.64
N THR A 337 10.76 15.35 -8.09
CA THR A 337 9.49 16.01 -8.42
C THR A 337 8.55 15.95 -7.22
N SER A 338 7.42 16.67 -7.24
CA SER A 338 6.37 16.55 -6.22
C SER A 338 5.83 15.12 -6.10
N LYS A 339 5.67 14.43 -7.24
CA LYS A 339 5.24 13.03 -7.28
C LYS A 339 6.29 12.10 -6.67
N ALA A 340 7.57 12.31 -6.94
CA ALA A 340 8.67 11.52 -6.39
C ALA A 340 8.81 11.69 -4.87
N ALA A 341 8.72 12.93 -4.39
CA ALA A 341 8.73 13.23 -2.96
C ALA A 341 7.56 12.59 -2.22
N ARG A 342 6.34 12.63 -2.80
CA ARG A 342 5.15 11.95 -2.26
C ARG A 342 5.32 10.43 -2.18
N LYS A 343 5.84 9.81 -3.25
CA LYS A 343 6.12 8.37 -3.30
C LYS A 343 7.08 7.96 -2.19
N ALA A 344 8.23 8.63 -2.10
CA ALA A 344 9.24 8.33 -1.11
C ALA A 344 8.76 8.58 0.33
N SER A 345 8.10 9.72 0.61
CA SER A 345 7.62 10.04 1.96
C SER A 345 6.59 9.03 2.48
N ARG A 346 5.63 8.60 1.63
CA ARG A 346 4.66 7.58 2.00
C ARG A 346 5.32 6.24 2.29
N PHE A 347 6.30 5.86 1.48
CA PHE A 347 6.99 4.59 1.64
C PHE A 347 7.88 4.56 2.89
N VAL A 348 8.63 5.63 3.18
CA VAL A 348 9.41 5.76 4.43
C VAL A 348 8.48 5.70 5.64
N SER A 349 7.35 6.41 5.61
CA SER A 349 6.37 6.35 6.71
C SER A 349 5.79 4.95 6.90
N PHE A 350 5.56 4.19 5.82
CA PHE A 350 5.15 2.78 5.92
C PHE A 350 6.22 1.93 6.60
N CYS A 351 7.48 2.06 6.18
CA CYS A 351 8.59 1.33 6.79
C CYS A 351 8.71 1.66 8.28
N ASP A 352 8.58 2.93 8.64
CA ASP A 352 8.62 3.40 10.02
C ASP A 352 7.48 2.82 10.87
N CYS A 353 6.25 2.80 10.35
CA CYS A 353 5.10 2.19 11.04
C CYS A 353 5.30 0.71 11.38
N PHE A 354 6.02 -0.02 10.54
CA PHE A 354 6.19 -1.47 10.69
C PHE A 354 7.62 -1.90 11.07
N GLY A 355 8.44 -0.98 11.56
CA GLY A 355 9.76 -1.29 12.09
C GLY A 355 10.77 -1.77 11.04
N LEU A 356 10.57 -1.45 9.75
CA LEU A 356 11.46 -1.87 8.67
C LEU A 356 12.61 -0.88 8.50
N PRO A 357 13.89 -1.30 8.59
CA PRO A 357 15.03 -0.46 8.24
C PRO A 357 14.90 0.12 6.84
N VAL A 358 15.32 1.37 6.63
CA VAL A 358 15.26 2.02 5.31
C VAL A 358 16.67 2.21 4.78
N ILE A 359 16.92 1.67 3.58
CA ILE A 359 18.14 1.88 2.81
C ILE A 359 17.85 2.92 1.74
N THR A 360 18.55 4.04 1.77
CA THR A 360 18.41 5.12 0.80
C THR A 360 19.61 5.14 -0.15
N LEU A 361 19.38 5.02 -1.45
CA LEU A 361 20.40 5.16 -2.49
C LEU A 361 20.24 6.52 -3.16
N VAL A 362 21.31 7.30 -3.23
CA VAL A 362 21.27 8.67 -3.75
C VAL A 362 22.18 8.83 -4.96
N ASP A 363 21.55 9.09 -6.12
CA ASP A 363 22.17 9.59 -7.33
C ASP A 363 21.19 10.56 -8.00
N SER A 364 21.27 11.85 -7.64
CA SER A 364 20.27 12.86 -8.00
C SER A 364 20.91 14.21 -8.27
N GLU A 365 20.57 14.81 -9.41
CA GLU A 365 20.89 16.20 -9.74
C GLU A 365 20.10 17.24 -8.90
N GLY A 366 19.35 16.77 -7.87
CA GLY A 366 18.64 17.62 -6.93
C GLY A 366 17.16 17.78 -7.24
N PHE A 367 16.64 18.97 -7.06
CA PHE A 367 15.24 19.28 -7.29
C PHE A 367 14.92 19.48 -8.77
N GLU A 368 13.69 19.12 -9.18
CA GLU A 368 13.20 19.38 -10.54
C GLU A 368 13.05 20.89 -10.78
N VAL A 369 13.65 21.39 -11.87
CA VAL A 369 13.61 22.80 -12.23
C VAL A 369 12.55 23.02 -13.31
N CYS A 370 11.30 23.11 -12.90
CA CYS A 370 10.17 23.34 -13.79
C CYS A 370 9.12 24.24 -13.15
N GLY A 371 8.67 25.27 -13.87
CA GLY A 371 7.54 26.09 -13.44
C GLY A 371 6.21 25.32 -13.34
N CYS A 372 6.11 24.12 -13.85
CA CYS A 372 4.99 23.23 -13.69
C CYS A 372 4.96 22.61 -12.26
N GLU A 373 6.12 22.27 -11.69
CA GLU A 373 6.23 21.77 -10.32
C GLU A 373 5.88 22.88 -9.31
N GLU A 374 6.30 24.12 -9.54
CA GLU A 374 5.98 25.26 -8.66
C GLU A 374 4.46 25.59 -8.61
N LYS A 375 3.68 25.11 -9.58
CA LYS A 375 2.20 25.22 -9.56
C LYS A 375 1.53 24.10 -8.77
N ASN A 376 2.25 23.04 -8.43
CA ASN A 376 1.84 21.94 -7.58
C ASN A 376 2.23 22.25 -6.12
N PRO A 377 1.77 21.48 -5.13
CA PRO A 377 2.22 21.63 -3.74
C PRO A 377 3.67 21.13 -3.55
N TYR A 378 4.60 21.57 -4.39
CA TYR A 378 5.96 21.05 -4.51
C TYR A 378 6.75 21.16 -3.21
N SER A 379 6.80 22.37 -2.63
CA SER A 379 7.49 22.60 -1.35
C SER A 379 6.85 21.80 -0.20
N ALA A 380 5.53 21.63 -0.22
CA ALA A 380 4.83 20.83 0.79
C ALA A 380 5.14 19.33 0.67
N GLU A 381 5.19 18.78 -0.54
CA GLU A 381 5.56 17.37 -0.75
C GLU A 381 7.03 17.09 -0.37
N ILE A 382 7.94 18.02 -0.67
CA ILE A 382 9.33 17.92 -0.19
C ILE A 382 9.39 18.06 1.35
N GLY A 383 8.59 18.95 1.92
CA GLY A 383 8.45 19.09 3.37
C GLY A 383 7.93 17.81 4.06
N LYS A 384 6.99 17.08 3.41
CA LYS A 384 6.54 15.76 3.88
C LYS A 384 7.67 14.75 3.85
N LEU A 385 8.44 14.71 2.76
CA LEU A 385 9.60 13.81 2.64
C LEU A 385 10.63 14.08 3.73
N ALA A 386 11.00 15.35 3.93
CA ALA A 386 11.90 15.75 5.01
C ALA A 386 11.35 15.34 6.39
N SER A 387 10.06 15.55 6.63
CA SER A 387 9.40 15.16 7.89
C SER A 387 9.39 13.65 8.09
N ALA A 388 9.19 12.86 7.03
CA ALA A 388 9.19 11.40 7.10
C ALA A 388 10.56 10.88 7.57
N TYR A 389 11.66 11.38 6.98
CA TYR A 389 13.00 10.99 7.41
C TYR A 389 13.33 11.50 8.82
N ALA A 390 13.06 12.78 9.10
CA ALA A 390 13.40 13.38 10.40
C ALA A 390 12.61 12.79 11.58
N SER A 391 11.47 12.16 11.34
CA SER A 391 10.64 11.56 12.38
C SER A 391 10.69 10.05 12.43
N ALA A 392 11.38 9.40 11.50
CA ALA A 392 11.48 7.94 11.48
C ALA A 392 12.33 7.42 12.66
N GLU A 393 11.78 6.43 13.35
CA GLU A 393 12.42 5.77 14.49
C GLU A 393 13.20 4.52 14.06
N VAL A 394 12.94 4.00 12.86
CA VAL A 394 13.64 2.85 12.28
C VAL A 394 15.09 3.21 11.88
N PRO A 395 15.98 2.19 11.71
CA PRO A 395 17.30 2.41 11.14
C PRO A 395 17.24 3.07 9.75
N LEU A 396 17.95 4.18 9.58
CA LEU A 396 18.10 4.92 8.34
C LEU A 396 19.53 4.84 7.83
N ILE A 397 19.76 4.14 6.72
CA ILE A 397 21.08 3.91 6.15
C ILE A 397 21.11 4.54 4.76
N THR A 398 22.06 5.42 4.49
CA THR A 398 22.18 6.08 3.20
C THR A 398 23.49 5.69 2.51
N LEU A 399 23.41 5.47 1.20
CA LEU A 399 24.56 5.31 0.32
C LEU A 399 24.45 6.32 -0.83
N VAL A 400 25.41 7.20 -0.93
CA VAL A 400 25.55 8.12 -2.07
C VAL A 400 26.33 7.43 -3.16
N THR A 401 25.67 7.09 -4.28
CA THR A 401 26.26 6.33 -5.38
C THR A 401 26.74 7.20 -6.54
N GLY A 402 26.30 8.45 -6.59
CA GLY A 402 26.63 9.38 -7.65
C GLY A 402 26.45 10.83 -7.20
N ALA A 403 25.58 11.58 -7.87
CA ALA A 403 25.29 12.96 -7.52
C ALA A 403 24.35 13.08 -6.31
N ALA A 404 24.62 14.03 -5.42
CA ALA A 404 23.75 14.43 -4.30
C ALA A 404 23.79 15.95 -4.17
N TYR A 405 23.02 16.65 -5.01
CA TYR A 405 23.01 18.10 -5.04
C TYR A 405 21.76 18.71 -4.45
N GLY A 406 21.92 19.72 -3.59
CA GLY A 406 20.87 20.61 -3.10
C GLY A 406 19.75 19.94 -2.29
N SER A 407 19.71 18.63 -2.26
CA SER A 407 18.70 17.83 -1.57
C SER A 407 19.26 17.31 -0.24
N VAL A 408 18.47 17.45 0.81
CA VAL A 408 18.75 16.79 2.12
C VAL A 408 18.23 15.36 2.15
N PHE A 409 17.77 14.83 1.02
CA PHE A 409 17.21 13.50 0.88
C PHE A 409 18.19 12.42 1.36
N GLY A 410 17.83 11.74 2.44
CA GLY A 410 18.67 10.71 3.03
C GLY A 410 20.00 11.18 3.64
N SER A 411 20.24 12.49 3.79
CA SER A 411 21.49 12.99 4.41
C SER A 411 21.53 12.69 5.92
N LYS A 412 22.72 12.73 6.49
CA LYS A 412 22.90 12.54 7.93
C LYS A 412 22.19 13.61 8.74
N SER A 413 22.23 14.85 8.27
CA SER A 413 21.59 15.98 8.95
C SER A 413 20.05 15.93 8.96
N ILE A 414 19.40 15.13 8.10
CA ILE A 414 17.94 14.92 8.15
C ILE A 414 17.55 13.74 9.04
N GLY A 415 18.49 12.95 9.56
CA GLY A 415 18.21 11.85 10.46
C GLY A 415 18.78 10.49 10.05
N ALA A 416 19.56 10.40 8.96
CA ALA A 416 20.26 9.16 8.65
C ALA A 416 21.25 8.78 9.77
N ASP A 417 21.19 7.51 10.21
CA ASP A 417 22.05 7.00 11.28
C ASP A 417 23.48 6.80 10.79
N ILE A 418 23.63 6.32 9.55
CA ILE A 418 24.90 6.10 8.90
C ILE A 418 24.82 6.46 7.42
N VAL A 419 25.85 7.14 6.92
CA VAL A 419 25.94 7.56 5.53
C VAL A 419 27.26 7.08 4.93
N PHE A 420 27.15 6.30 3.87
CA PHE A 420 28.26 5.88 3.02
C PHE A 420 28.27 6.67 1.73
N ALA A 421 29.45 6.86 1.14
CA ALA A 421 29.58 7.41 -0.20
C ALA A 421 30.55 6.56 -1.02
N LEU A 422 30.32 6.47 -2.33
CA LEU A 422 31.32 5.93 -3.26
C LEU A 422 32.43 6.95 -3.50
N GLU A 423 33.60 6.48 -3.92
CA GLU A 423 34.80 7.31 -4.14
C GLU A 423 34.58 8.43 -5.19
N ASP A 424 33.71 8.19 -6.17
CA ASP A 424 33.39 9.11 -7.27
C ASP A 424 32.11 9.93 -7.05
N ALA A 425 31.49 9.81 -5.87
CA ALA A 425 30.29 10.57 -5.52
C ALA A 425 30.55 12.10 -5.52
N LYS A 426 29.51 12.86 -5.83
CA LYS A 426 29.54 14.32 -5.88
C LYS A 426 28.50 14.91 -4.95
N ILE A 427 28.94 15.45 -3.83
CA ILE A 427 28.08 15.91 -2.75
C ILE A 427 28.26 17.41 -2.54
N SER A 428 27.24 18.21 -2.80
CA SER A 428 27.29 19.67 -2.62
C SER A 428 25.89 20.30 -2.64
N CYS A 429 25.81 21.56 -2.21
CA CYS A 429 24.59 22.38 -2.35
C CYS A 429 24.20 22.64 -3.82
N LEU A 430 25.18 22.75 -4.71
CA LEU A 430 24.98 23.07 -6.13
C LEU A 430 25.86 22.15 -6.99
N ASN A 431 25.36 21.78 -8.14
CA ASN A 431 26.20 21.15 -9.15
C ASN A 431 27.25 22.13 -9.69
N ALA A 432 28.32 21.61 -10.28
CA ALA A 432 29.45 22.41 -10.73
C ALA A 432 29.06 23.53 -11.72
N LYS A 433 28.15 23.25 -12.67
CA LYS A 433 27.66 24.24 -13.65
C LYS A 433 26.99 25.44 -12.97
N SER A 434 26.09 25.17 -12.04
CA SER A 434 25.39 26.23 -11.29
C SER A 434 26.34 27.00 -10.36
N ALA A 435 27.23 26.26 -9.68
CA ALA A 435 28.21 26.87 -8.78
C ALA A 435 29.17 27.81 -9.50
N VAL A 436 29.75 27.39 -10.64
CA VAL A 436 30.62 28.23 -11.47
C VAL A 436 29.88 29.44 -12.01
N ALA A 437 28.62 29.25 -12.48
CA ALA A 437 27.81 30.34 -12.98
C ALA A 437 27.51 31.43 -11.93
N LEU A 438 27.25 31.01 -10.69
CA LEU A 438 26.86 31.91 -9.60
C LEU A 438 28.04 32.46 -8.82
N LEU A 439 29.08 31.67 -8.59
CA LEU A 439 30.15 32.01 -7.65
C LEU A 439 31.50 32.33 -8.33
N TRP A 440 31.77 31.71 -9.49
CA TRP A 440 33.09 31.79 -10.16
C TRP A 440 33.01 32.31 -11.59
N ASN A 441 31.89 32.89 -12.01
CA ASN A 441 31.75 33.41 -13.37
C ASN A 441 32.77 34.50 -13.71
N ASP A 442 33.20 35.27 -12.71
CA ASP A 442 34.22 36.28 -12.79
C ASP A 442 35.65 35.73 -12.96
N LYS A 443 35.86 34.44 -12.66
CA LYS A 443 37.15 33.76 -12.83
C LYS A 443 37.37 33.21 -14.24
N ILE A 444 36.35 33.24 -15.10
CA ILE A 444 36.47 32.79 -16.48
C ILE A 444 37.31 33.81 -17.26
N SER A 445 38.36 33.35 -17.90
CA SER A 445 39.30 34.21 -18.69
C SER A 445 39.77 33.48 -19.96
N ALA A 446 40.61 34.10 -20.73
CA ALA A 446 41.21 33.47 -21.91
C ALA A 446 42.05 32.23 -21.58
N ASP A 447 42.60 32.17 -20.34
CA ASP A 447 43.47 31.10 -19.87
C ASP A 447 42.73 30.08 -18.99
N VAL A 448 41.53 30.39 -18.51
CA VAL A 448 40.73 29.53 -17.59
C VAL A 448 39.33 29.36 -18.16
N SER A 449 39.07 28.15 -18.68
CA SER A 449 37.77 27.83 -19.26
C SER A 449 36.71 27.54 -18.15
N ARG A 450 35.46 27.59 -18.54
CA ARG A 450 34.33 27.22 -17.65
C ARG A 450 34.45 25.77 -17.19
N GLU A 451 34.76 24.87 -18.10
CA GLU A 451 34.89 23.43 -17.84
C GLU A 451 36.00 23.14 -16.82
N ALA A 452 37.14 23.84 -16.93
CA ALA A 452 38.22 23.71 -15.96
C ALA A 452 37.83 24.19 -14.55
N LEU A 453 36.96 25.20 -14.45
CA LEU A 453 36.41 25.65 -13.17
C LEU A 453 35.36 24.66 -12.61
N GLU A 454 34.55 24.05 -13.48
CA GLU A 454 33.58 23.05 -13.11
C GLU A 454 34.29 21.77 -12.57
N GLU A 455 35.34 21.33 -13.25
CA GLU A 455 36.20 20.24 -12.79
C GLU A 455 36.86 20.55 -11.44
N LYS A 456 37.43 21.74 -11.32
CA LYS A 456 38.01 22.21 -10.05
C LYS A 456 37.01 22.28 -8.92
N TRP A 457 35.73 22.65 -9.20
CA TRP A 457 34.66 22.63 -8.19
C TRP A 457 34.41 21.20 -7.68
N ASN A 458 34.31 20.25 -8.61
CA ASN A 458 34.12 18.84 -8.25
C ASN A 458 35.30 18.29 -7.42
N GLU A 459 36.53 18.63 -7.80
CA GLU A 459 37.70 18.15 -7.07
C GLU A 459 37.89 18.79 -5.68
N THR A 460 37.49 20.05 -5.51
CA THR A 460 37.84 20.80 -4.28
C THR A 460 36.67 21.05 -3.37
N VAL A 461 35.41 20.90 -3.84
CA VAL A 461 34.20 21.23 -3.05
C VAL A 461 33.19 20.09 -3.08
N ALA A 462 32.84 19.61 -4.28
CA ALA A 462 31.77 18.64 -4.43
C ALA A 462 32.32 17.22 -4.53
N ASN A 463 33.00 16.74 -3.48
CA ASN A 463 33.54 15.37 -3.41
C ASN A 463 33.22 14.72 -2.06
N PRO A 464 33.28 13.40 -1.96
CA PRO A 464 32.88 12.67 -0.73
C PRO A 464 33.82 12.94 0.43
N PHE A 465 35.08 13.28 0.18
CA PHE A 465 36.06 13.57 1.23
C PHE A 465 35.76 14.90 1.96
N GLU A 466 35.35 15.94 1.23
CA GLU A 466 34.93 17.20 1.86
C GLU A 466 33.61 17.02 2.63
N ALA A 467 32.69 16.19 2.13
CA ALA A 467 31.47 15.83 2.87
C ALA A 467 31.78 15.03 4.15
N ALA A 468 32.76 14.12 4.13
CA ALA A 468 33.22 13.39 5.30
C ALA A 468 33.88 14.32 6.34
N LYS A 469 34.69 15.29 5.90
CA LYS A 469 35.25 16.33 6.80
C LYS A 469 34.15 17.19 7.46
N ALA A 470 33.05 17.40 6.77
CA ALA A 470 31.91 18.11 7.32
C ALA A 470 31.03 17.27 8.26
N GLY A 471 31.30 15.97 8.36
CA GLY A 471 30.52 15.04 9.19
C GLY A 471 29.22 14.54 8.54
N GLU A 472 29.00 14.77 7.26
CA GLU A 472 27.82 14.32 6.52
C GLU A 472 28.00 12.92 5.88
N VAL A 473 29.21 12.39 5.81
CA VAL A 473 29.54 11.04 5.36
C VAL A 473 30.40 10.36 6.41
N ASP A 474 30.02 9.16 6.81
CA ASP A 474 30.73 8.38 7.85
C ASP A 474 31.89 7.58 7.29
N ASP A 475 31.72 7.02 6.07
CA ASP A 475 32.78 6.25 5.41
C ASP A 475 32.69 6.34 3.89
N ILE A 476 33.83 6.30 3.22
CA ILE A 476 33.96 6.25 1.77
C ILE A 476 34.31 4.82 1.39
N ILE A 477 33.46 4.17 0.60
CA ILE A 477 33.55 2.73 0.35
C ILE A 477 33.78 2.42 -1.12
N GLU A 478 34.39 1.27 -1.39
CA GLU A 478 34.50 0.73 -2.73
C GLU A 478 33.16 0.14 -3.23
N LYS A 479 32.91 0.23 -4.52
CA LYS A 479 31.70 -0.30 -5.14
C LYS A 479 31.43 -1.78 -4.82
N GLY A 480 32.48 -2.60 -4.80
CA GLY A 480 32.39 -4.02 -4.49
C GLY A 480 31.89 -4.32 -3.08
N GLU A 481 32.16 -3.44 -2.11
CA GLU A 481 31.83 -3.61 -0.69
C GLU A 481 30.40 -3.19 -0.31
N ILE A 482 29.61 -2.64 -1.24
CA ILE A 482 28.28 -2.06 -0.97
C ILE A 482 27.40 -3.02 -0.15
N ARG A 483 27.24 -4.27 -0.61
CA ARG A 483 26.41 -5.26 0.10
C ARG A 483 26.88 -5.51 1.52
N GLN A 484 28.18 -5.74 1.71
CA GLN A 484 28.77 -6.01 3.02
C GLN A 484 28.56 -4.83 3.98
N ARG A 485 28.79 -3.60 3.51
CA ARG A 485 28.66 -2.40 4.34
C ARG A 485 27.20 -2.12 4.72
N LEU A 486 26.27 -2.24 3.76
CA LEU A 486 24.85 -2.08 4.03
C LEU A 486 24.34 -3.16 5.00
N ALA A 487 24.66 -4.43 4.79
CA ALA A 487 24.26 -5.51 5.70
C ALA A 487 24.83 -5.33 7.11
N SER A 488 26.10 -4.93 7.23
CA SER A 488 26.72 -4.63 8.52
C SER A 488 26.02 -3.47 9.24
N ALA A 489 25.61 -2.43 8.51
CA ALA A 489 24.89 -1.29 9.07
C ALA A 489 23.49 -1.69 9.54
N VAL A 490 22.75 -2.49 8.75
CA VAL A 490 21.43 -3.03 9.15
C VAL A 490 21.58 -3.85 10.45
N MET A 491 22.57 -4.74 10.51
CA MET A 491 22.81 -5.56 11.70
C MET A 491 23.21 -4.70 12.91
N MET A 492 24.11 -3.73 12.74
CA MET A 492 24.57 -2.85 13.81
C MET A 492 23.42 -2.01 14.40
N LEU A 493 22.48 -1.58 13.55
CA LEU A 493 21.37 -0.74 13.95
C LEU A 493 20.11 -1.54 14.36
N SER A 494 20.14 -2.85 14.35
CA SER A 494 18.97 -3.71 14.65
C SER A 494 18.33 -3.44 16.02
N SER A 495 19.14 -2.94 16.97
CA SER A 495 18.70 -2.59 18.33
C SER A 495 18.53 -1.07 18.53
N LYS A 496 18.44 -0.29 17.43
CA LYS A 496 18.24 1.17 17.54
C LYS A 496 16.99 1.46 18.36
N ASN A 497 17.14 2.31 19.35
CA ASN A 497 16.05 2.88 20.13
C ASN A 497 16.11 4.40 19.98
N ALA A 498 15.15 4.96 19.28
CA ALA A 498 15.09 6.40 19.07
C ALA A 498 14.29 7.06 20.21
N GLU A 499 14.88 8.10 20.82
CA GLU A 499 14.17 8.95 21.78
C GLU A 499 13.48 10.09 21.02
N THR A 500 12.16 9.95 20.76
CA THR A 500 11.37 11.03 20.16
C THR A 500 10.51 11.71 21.23
N PRO A 501 10.29 13.03 21.13
CA PRO A 501 9.36 13.72 22.03
C PRO A 501 7.95 13.14 21.90
N TYR A 502 7.29 12.87 23.03
CA TYR A 502 5.92 12.39 23.00
C TYR A 502 5.00 13.36 22.26
N ARG A 503 4.28 12.84 21.26
CA ARG A 503 3.24 13.57 20.51
C ARG A 503 2.11 12.61 20.13
N ARG A 504 0.88 13.14 20.01
CA ARG A 504 -0.25 12.29 19.58
C ARG A 504 -0.12 11.85 18.11
N HIS A 505 0.34 12.74 17.25
CA HIS A 505 0.63 12.53 15.84
C HIS A 505 1.40 13.73 15.28
N ALA A 506 2.04 13.58 14.14
CA ALA A 506 2.65 14.69 13.43
C ALA A 506 1.57 15.56 12.75
N ASN A 507 1.81 16.88 12.68
CA ASN A 507 1.03 17.78 11.82
C ASN A 507 1.82 17.97 10.52
N MET A 508 1.52 17.12 9.54
CA MET A 508 2.22 17.10 8.25
C MET A 508 1.86 18.34 7.43
N PRO A 509 2.75 18.84 6.56
CA PRO A 509 2.44 19.86 5.56
C PRO A 509 1.25 19.45 4.67
N LEU A 510 0.52 20.44 4.11
CA LEU A 510 -0.64 20.18 3.22
C LEU A 510 -0.24 19.55 1.89
#